data_6d51a51cc3d1a36039906bb7b7b7d28e
#
_entry.id   6d51a51cc3d1a36039906bb7b7b7d28e
#
_cell.length_a   1.000
_cell.length_b   1.000
_cell.length_c   1.000
_cell.angle_alpha   90.00
_cell.angle_beta   90.00
_cell.angle_gamma   90.00
#
_symmetry.space_group_name_H-M   'P 1'
#
loop_
_entity.id
_entity.type
_entity.pdbx_description
1 polymer ?
#
loop_
_entity_poly.entity_id
_entity_poly.type
_entity_poly.pdbx_seq_one_letter_code
_entity_poly.pdbx_strand_id
1 'polypeptide(L)'
;EKTAWLPYYYAAFCQVMAGTFSMPKDGSFGDNSAIADPYADKAEQLINKAAEMSQDNSEIFCVKKMIHSLRMMGNAMARYMTEGPKATAALEQAKALNENNPRVYILEGQDKFYTPEQFGGSKEEAKKLFEKANGIFMTSKPGSSIEPQWGRSQVTYFISQFK
;
A
#
# COMPACT_ATOMS: atom_id res chain seq x y z
N GLU A 1 -23.84 -8.35 -4.50
CA GLU A 1 -23.14 -8.47 -5.79
C GLU A 1 -21.63 -8.54 -5.56
N LYS A 2 -20.94 -9.47 -6.26
CA LYS A 2 -19.51 -9.76 -6.05
C LYS A 2 -18.56 -8.57 -6.29
N THR A 3 -19.00 -7.51 -6.95
CA THR A 3 -18.21 -6.35 -7.34
C THR A 3 -18.64 -5.04 -6.68
N ALA A 4 -19.64 -5.07 -5.79
CA ALA A 4 -20.18 -3.87 -5.15
C ALA A 4 -19.17 -3.10 -4.30
N TRP A 5 -18.12 -3.77 -3.81
CA TRP A 5 -17.03 -3.18 -3.04
C TRP A 5 -16.05 -2.34 -3.88
N LEU A 6 -15.92 -2.63 -5.19
CA LEU A 6 -14.91 -2.03 -6.05
C LEU A 6 -15.00 -0.50 -6.16
N PRO A 7 -16.18 0.15 -6.32
CA PRO A 7 -16.24 1.60 -6.34
C PRO A 7 -15.67 2.26 -5.08
N TYR A 8 -15.96 1.70 -3.90
CA TYR A 8 -15.43 2.19 -2.63
C TYR A 8 -13.93 1.93 -2.48
N TYR A 9 -13.47 0.76 -2.93
CA TYR A 9 -12.05 0.41 -2.98
C TYR A 9 -11.26 1.39 -3.83
N TYR A 10 -11.69 1.62 -5.08
CA TYR A 10 -10.99 2.56 -5.96
C TYR A 10 -11.05 3.99 -5.46
N ALA A 11 -12.18 4.42 -4.91
CA ALA A 11 -12.28 5.75 -4.31
C ALA A 11 -11.32 5.90 -3.11
N ALA A 12 -11.19 4.88 -2.25
CA ALA A 12 -10.22 4.88 -1.15
C ALA A 12 -8.78 4.90 -1.67
N PHE A 13 -8.46 4.07 -2.64
CA PHE A 13 -7.14 4.04 -3.29
C PHE A 13 -6.78 5.40 -3.88
N CYS A 14 -7.69 6.04 -4.60
CA CYS A 14 -7.47 7.39 -5.15
C CYS A 14 -7.21 8.42 -4.06
N GLN A 15 -7.90 8.37 -2.92
CA GLN A 15 -7.65 9.27 -1.80
C GLN A 15 -6.23 9.06 -1.24
N VAL A 16 -5.80 7.83 -1.03
CA VAL A 16 -4.44 7.55 -0.57
C VAL A 16 -3.40 8.06 -1.55
N MET A 17 -3.60 7.81 -2.84
CA MET A 17 -2.68 8.29 -3.88
C MET A 17 -2.63 9.82 -3.93
N ALA A 18 -3.78 10.49 -3.87
CA ALA A 18 -3.85 11.96 -3.83
C ALA A 18 -3.11 12.51 -2.60
N GLY A 19 -3.34 11.93 -1.41
CA GLY A 19 -2.63 12.30 -0.19
C GLY A 19 -1.12 12.12 -0.33
N THR A 20 -0.67 10.97 -0.83
CA THR A 20 0.75 10.69 -1.05
C THR A 20 1.40 11.68 -2.03
N PHE A 21 0.72 12.00 -3.13
CA PHE A 21 1.25 12.98 -4.10
C PHE A 21 1.21 14.43 -3.60
N SER A 22 0.37 14.73 -2.61
CA SER A 22 0.29 16.05 -1.97
C SER A 22 1.36 16.26 -0.91
N MET A 23 2.07 15.21 -0.48
CA MET A 23 3.14 15.32 0.50
C MET A 23 4.33 16.11 -0.07
N PRO A 24 5.04 16.91 0.76
CA PRO A 24 6.24 17.62 0.35
C PRO A 24 7.28 16.67 -0.24
N LYS A 25 7.93 17.09 -1.34
CA LYS A 25 8.94 16.29 -2.04
C LYS A 25 10.38 16.71 -1.71
N ASP A 26 10.53 17.71 -0.86
CA ASP A 26 11.81 18.29 -0.47
C ASP A 26 12.54 17.50 0.62
N GLY A 27 12.00 16.36 1.04
CA GLY A 27 12.57 15.52 2.11
C GLY A 27 12.41 16.11 3.51
N SER A 28 11.56 17.14 3.68
CA SER A 28 11.27 17.70 5.00
C SER A 28 10.54 16.69 5.88
N PHE A 29 11.13 16.33 7.01
CA PHE A 29 10.56 15.44 8.03
C PHE A 29 9.74 16.22 9.06
N GLY A 30 8.99 17.24 8.63
CA GLY A 30 8.13 18.03 9.48
C GLY A 30 6.78 17.36 9.79
N ASP A 31 5.95 18.05 10.56
CA ASP A 31 4.55 17.66 10.76
C ASP A 31 3.72 18.09 9.54
N ASN A 32 3.38 17.12 8.71
CA ASN A 32 2.53 17.25 7.53
C ASN A 32 1.16 16.59 7.74
N SER A 33 0.77 16.34 8.99
CA SER A 33 -0.51 15.68 9.29
C SER A 33 -1.72 16.45 8.77
N ALA A 34 -1.66 17.79 8.75
CA ALA A 34 -2.71 18.60 8.15
C ALA A 34 -2.95 18.32 6.65
N ILE A 35 -1.93 17.82 5.93
CA ILE A 35 -2.05 17.39 4.53
C ILE A 35 -2.50 15.92 4.47
N ALA A 36 -1.85 15.03 5.23
CA ALA A 36 -2.07 13.59 5.13
C ALA A 36 -3.44 13.15 5.67
N ASP A 37 -3.84 13.67 6.84
CA ASP A 37 -4.99 13.17 7.58
C ASP A 37 -6.33 13.30 6.87
N PRO A 38 -6.68 14.42 6.20
CA PRO A 38 -7.94 14.51 5.48
C PRO A 38 -8.11 13.43 4.40
N TYR A 39 -7.02 13.11 3.70
CA TYR A 39 -7.04 12.04 2.69
C TYR A 39 -7.12 10.66 3.33
N ALA A 40 -6.34 10.42 4.39
CA ALA A 40 -6.33 9.15 5.10
C ALA A 40 -7.70 8.86 5.75
N ASP A 41 -8.32 9.84 6.38
CA ASP A 41 -9.64 9.72 7.01
C ASP A 41 -10.74 9.42 5.99
N LYS A 42 -10.67 10.11 4.84
CA LYS A 42 -11.63 9.86 3.75
C LYS A 42 -11.42 8.48 3.14
N ALA A 43 -10.17 8.07 2.94
CA ALA A 43 -9.84 6.74 2.45
C ALA A 43 -10.30 5.65 3.42
N GLU A 44 -10.14 5.85 4.74
CA GLU A 44 -10.58 4.90 5.75
C GLU A 44 -12.10 4.71 5.77
N GLN A 45 -12.86 5.80 5.69
CA GLN A 45 -14.32 5.73 5.57
C GLN A 45 -14.77 4.91 4.36
N LEU A 46 -14.10 5.10 3.22
CA LEU A 46 -14.43 4.42 1.97
C LEU A 46 -14.03 2.94 2.02
N ILE A 47 -12.81 2.64 2.49
CA ILE A 47 -12.33 1.26 2.54
C ILE A 47 -13.10 0.41 3.55
N ASN A 48 -13.61 1.01 4.63
CA ASN A 48 -14.48 0.32 5.58
C ASN A 48 -15.83 -0.05 4.95
N LYS A 49 -16.42 0.81 4.12
CA LYS A 49 -17.61 0.45 3.32
C LYS A 49 -17.33 -0.69 2.34
N ALA A 50 -16.17 -0.71 1.70
CA ALA A 50 -15.76 -1.83 0.87
C ALA A 50 -15.65 -3.13 1.69
N ALA A 51 -15.08 -3.05 2.90
CA ALA A 51 -14.90 -4.20 3.79
C ALA A 51 -16.24 -4.78 4.28
N GLU A 52 -17.27 -3.96 4.49
CA GLU A 52 -18.63 -4.43 4.81
C GLU A 52 -19.23 -5.28 3.69
N MET A 53 -18.84 -5.02 2.44
CA MET A 53 -19.36 -5.70 1.24
C MET A 53 -18.50 -6.88 0.80
N SER A 54 -17.24 -6.94 1.19
CA SER A 54 -16.28 -7.97 0.82
C SER A 54 -15.31 -8.21 1.97
N GLN A 55 -15.75 -9.01 2.94
CA GLN A 55 -14.91 -9.47 4.03
C GLN A 55 -13.78 -10.36 3.50
N ASP A 56 -12.70 -10.47 4.26
CA ASP A 56 -11.55 -11.35 3.93
C ASP A 56 -10.96 -11.10 2.53
N ASN A 57 -10.86 -9.82 2.14
CA ASN A 57 -10.36 -9.40 0.85
C ASN A 57 -8.96 -8.79 0.96
N SER A 58 -7.96 -9.49 0.42
CA SER A 58 -6.55 -9.08 0.43
C SER A 58 -6.32 -7.68 -0.15
N GLU A 59 -7.07 -7.28 -1.19
CA GLU A 59 -6.97 -5.95 -1.81
C GLU A 59 -7.37 -4.83 -0.83
N ILE A 60 -8.41 -5.07 -0.05
CA ILE A 60 -8.89 -4.12 0.97
C ILE A 60 -7.81 -3.90 2.03
N PHE A 61 -7.15 -4.98 2.48
CA PHE A 61 -6.07 -4.87 3.46
C PHE A 61 -4.81 -4.22 2.89
N CYS A 62 -4.53 -4.36 1.60
CA CYS A 62 -3.48 -3.57 0.93
C CYS A 62 -3.78 -2.06 1.03
N VAL A 63 -5.01 -1.63 0.78
CA VAL A 63 -5.37 -0.20 0.91
C VAL A 63 -5.36 0.25 2.37
N LYS A 64 -5.81 -0.58 3.32
CA LYS A 64 -5.69 -0.27 4.77
C LYS A 64 -4.22 -0.06 5.17
N LYS A 65 -3.31 -0.91 4.71
CA LYS A 65 -1.86 -0.71 4.90
C LYS A 65 -1.40 0.64 4.35
N MET A 66 -1.83 1.00 3.15
CA MET A 66 -1.45 2.27 2.52
C MET A 66 -1.98 3.49 3.30
N ILE A 67 -3.19 3.41 3.87
CA ILE A 67 -3.77 4.46 4.73
C ILE A 67 -2.90 4.70 5.97
N HIS A 68 -2.52 3.64 6.68
CA HIS A 68 -1.65 3.75 7.85
C HIS A 68 -0.26 4.28 7.50
N SER A 69 0.28 3.88 6.34
CA SER A 69 1.53 4.43 5.81
C SER A 69 1.41 5.92 5.49
N LEU A 70 0.32 6.38 4.92
CA LEU A 70 0.07 7.80 4.65
C LEU A 70 0.00 8.62 5.95
N ARG A 71 -0.71 8.13 6.98
CA ARG A 71 -0.73 8.76 8.30
C ARG A 71 0.66 8.85 8.92
N MET A 72 1.44 7.77 8.81
CA MET A 72 2.82 7.76 9.29
C MET A 72 3.68 8.78 8.54
N MET A 73 3.55 8.88 7.21
CA MET A 73 4.24 9.89 6.41
C MET A 73 3.86 11.32 6.83
N GLY A 74 2.64 11.54 7.29
CA GLY A 74 2.18 12.84 7.79
C GLY A 74 2.99 13.34 8.99
N ASN A 75 3.41 12.47 9.89
CA ASN A 75 4.29 12.80 11.03
C ASN A 75 5.00 11.53 11.51
N ALA A 76 6.09 11.18 10.85
CA ALA A 76 6.81 9.93 11.11
C ALA A 76 7.31 9.83 12.55
N MET A 77 7.86 10.91 13.10
CA MET A 77 8.41 10.94 14.47
C MET A 77 7.36 10.65 15.53
N ALA A 78 6.17 11.22 15.40
CA ALA A 78 5.10 11.04 16.38
C ALA A 78 4.31 9.73 16.18
N ARG A 79 4.27 9.20 14.94
CA ARG A 79 3.31 8.14 14.56
C ARG A 79 3.96 6.79 14.23
N TYR A 80 5.28 6.72 14.18
CA TYR A 80 5.97 5.46 13.89
C TYR A 80 5.51 4.31 14.80
N MET A 81 5.42 4.56 16.11
CA MET A 81 5.03 3.55 17.11
C MET A 81 3.53 3.21 17.11
N THR A 82 2.68 4.03 16.49
CA THR A 82 1.23 3.81 16.47
C THR A 82 0.73 3.36 15.10
N GLU A 83 1.12 4.02 14.03
CA GLU A 83 0.67 3.69 12.68
C GLU A 83 1.53 2.61 12.01
N GLY A 84 2.82 2.51 12.34
CA GLY A 84 3.71 1.47 11.84
C GLY A 84 3.21 0.04 12.11
N PRO A 85 2.92 -0.33 13.38
CA PRO A 85 2.35 -1.64 13.70
C PRO A 85 1.03 -1.94 13.00
N LYS A 86 0.16 -0.93 12.84
CA LYS A 86 -1.12 -1.09 12.11
C LYS A 86 -0.89 -1.35 10.61
N ALA A 87 0.06 -0.64 10.01
CA ALA A 87 0.44 -0.86 8.62
C ALA A 87 0.98 -2.28 8.41
N THR A 88 1.85 -2.74 9.31
CA THR A 88 2.40 -4.10 9.29
C THR A 88 1.30 -5.15 9.44
N ALA A 89 0.43 -5.01 10.44
CA ALA A 89 -0.66 -5.95 10.67
C ALA A 89 -1.63 -6.04 9.48
N ALA A 90 -1.94 -4.91 8.84
CA ALA A 90 -2.76 -4.89 7.63
C ALA A 90 -2.07 -5.62 6.46
N LEU A 91 -0.76 -5.45 6.30
CA LEU A 91 0.00 -6.13 5.24
C LEU A 91 0.08 -7.65 5.49
N GLU A 92 0.31 -8.06 6.72
CA GLU A 92 0.31 -9.48 7.12
C GLU A 92 -1.05 -10.12 6.86
N GLN A 93 -2.14 -9.44 7.19
CA GLN A 93 -3.49 -9.92 6.91
C GLN A 93 -3.75 -10.00 5.40
N ALA A 94 -3.32 -9.01 4.60
CA ALA A 94 -3.43 -9.09 3.15
C ALA A 94 -2.70 -10.31 2.58
N LYS A 95 -1.50 -10.60 3.09
CA LYS A 95 -0.68 -11.74 2.68
C LYS A 95 -1.30 -13.07 3.08
N ALA A 96 -1.84 -13.17 4.31
CA ALA A 96 -2.52 -14.36 4.80
C ALA A 96 -3.78 -14.70 3.98
N LEU A 97 -4.53 -13.69 3.56
CA LEU A 97 -5.75 -13.85 2.75
C LEU A 97 -5.46 -14.25 1.30
N ASN A 98 -4.36 -13.77 0.72
CA ASN A 98 -3.95 -14.14 -0.64
C ASN A 98 -2.45 -13.94 -0.85
N GLU A 99 -1.68 -15.01 -0.68
CA GLU A 99 -0.22 -14.99 -0.92
C GLU A 99 0.18 -14.76 -2.38
N ASN A 100 -0.76 -14.90 -3.32
CA ASN A 100 -0.57 -14.62 -4.74
C ASN A 100 -1.02 -13.21 -5.16
N ASN A 101 -1.32 -12.33 -4.20
CA ASN A 101 -1.58 -10.92 -4.49
C ASN A 101 -0.24 -10.17 -4.70
N PRO A 102 0.08 -9.72 -5.94
CA PRO A 102 1.37 -9.05 -6.20
C PRO A 102 1.51 -7.73 -5.44
N ARG A 103 0.40 -7.07 -5.10
CA ARG A 103 0.39 -5.79 -4.36
C ARG A 103 0.92 -5.93 -2.95
N VAL A 104 0.76 -7.09 -2.32
CA VAL A 104 1.38 -7.39 -1.02
C VAL A 104 2.90 -7.24 -1.11
N TYR A 105 3.52 -7.84 -2.12
CA TYR A 105 4.98 -7.80 -2.29
C TYR A 105 5.48 -6.45 -2.78
N ILE A 106 4.66 -5.68 -3.49
CA ILE A 106 4.99 -4.29 -3.82
C ILE A 106 5.08 -3.45 -2.55
N LEU A 107 4.08 -3.53 -1.69
CA LEU A 107 4.02 -2.74 -0.46
C LEU A 107 5.11 -3.15 0.54
N GLU A 108 5.36 -4.45 0.71
CA GLU A 108 6.45 -4.97 1.52
C GLU A 108 7.82 -4.54 0.94
N GLY A 109 7.99 -4.61 -0.37
CA GLY A 109 9.18 -4.18 -1.07
C GLY A 109 9.45 -2.67 -0.93
N GLN A 110 8.42 -1.84 -0.98
CA GLN A 110 8.54 -0.40 -0.73
C GLN A 110 8.97 -0.11 0.71
N ASP A 111 8.42 -0.80 1.69
CA ASP A 111 8.84 -0.65 3.08
C ASP A 111 10.33 -0.99 3.24
N LYS A 112 10.79 -2.11 2.66
CA LYS A 112 12.21 -2.49 2.67
C LYS A 112 13.11 -1.53 1.90
N PHE A 113 12.60 -0.95 0.81
CA PHE A 113 13.36 -0.05 -0.04
C PHE A 113 13.59 1.33 0.58
N TYR A 114 12.55 1.89 1.24
CA TYR A 114 12.61 3.25 1.77
C TYR A 114 13.05 3.32 3.24
N THR A 115 12.93 2.23 3.99
CA THR A 115 13.41 2.20 5.37
C THR A 115 14.94 2.14 5.40
N PRO A 116 15.62 2.97 6.20
CA PRO A 116 17.08 2.84 6.40
C PRO A 116 17.45 1.47 6.97
N GLU A 117 18.62 0.95 6.61
CA GLU A 117 19.08 -0.39 7.03
C GLU A 117 19.11 -0.56 8.55
N GLN A 118 19.53 0.47 9.28
CA GLN A 118 19.56 0.48 10.75
C GLN A 118 18.16 0.34 11.39
N PHE A 119 17.09 0.54 10.63
CA PHE A 119 15.71 0.37 11.06
C PHE A 119 15.00 -0.83 10.38
N GLY A 120 15.79 -1.75 9.80
CA GLY A 120 15.29 -2.98 9.21
C GLY A 120 14.97 -2.90 7.72
N GLY A 121 15.36 -1.83 7.04
CA GLY A 121 15.34 -1.75 5.58
C GLY A 121 16.39 -2.66 4.94
N SER A 122 16.16 -3.05 3.68
CA SER A 122 17.10 -3.85 2.91
C SER A 122 16.81 -3.72 1.42
N LYS A 123 17.74 -3.14 0.68
CA LYS A 123 17.63 -3.04 -0.78
C LYS A 123 17.63 -4.41 -1.45
N GLU A 124 18.36 -5.37 -0.92
CA GLU A 124 18.40 -6.74 -1.44
C GLU A 124 17.07 -7.46 -1.26
N GLU A 125 16.46 -7.38 -0.05
CA GLU A 125 15.13 -7.94 0.19
C GLU A 125 14.06 -7.24 -0.65
N ALA A 126 14.12 -5.92 -0.77
CA ALA A 126 13.22 -5.15 -1.62
C ALA A 126 13.25 -5.63 -3.07
N LYS A 127 14.46 -5.85 -3.62
CA LYS A 127 14.62 -6.40 -4.97
C LYS A 127 13.92 -7.74 -5.14
N LYS A 128 14.16 -8.69 -4.23
CA LYS A 128 13.53 -10.02 -4.25
C LYS A 128 12.01 -9.93 -4.20
N LEU A 129 11.47 -9.01 -3.39
CA LEU A 129 10.02 -8.79 -3.27
C LEU A 129 9.42 -8.21 -4.57
N PHE A 130 10.08 -7.24 -5.20
CA PHE A 130 9.63 -6.71 -6.49
C PHE A 130 9.73 -7.75 -7.62
N GLU A 131 10.78 -8.56 -7.64
CA GLU A 131 10.92 -9.68 -8.58
C GLU A 131 9.80 -10.71 -8.39
N LYS A 132 9.45 -11.02 -7.13
CA LYS A 132 8.31 -11.90 -6.81
C LYS A 132 7.00 -11.30 -7.30
N ALA A 133 6.73 -10.03 -7.03
CA ALA A 133 5.54 -9.35 -7.54
C ALA A 133 5.46 -9.40 -9.08
N ASN A 134 6.59 -9.16 -9.75
CA ASN A 134 6.67 -9.25 -11.21
C ASN A 134 6.34 -10.66 -11.73
N GLY A 135 6.88 -11.69 -11.11
CA GLY A 135 6.58 -13.08 -11.46
C GLY A 135 5.10 -13.40 -11.35
N ILE A 136 4.44 -12.93 -10.28
CA ILE A 136 2.99 -13.10 -10.12
C ILE A 136 2.22 -12.37 -11.23
N PHE A 137 2.58 -11.12 -11.56
CA PHE A 137 1.94 -10.40 -12.66
C PHE A 137 2.11 -11.07 -14.03
N MET A 138 3.19 -11.80 -14.24
CA MET A 138 3.40 -12.52 -15.51
C MET A 138 2.54 -13.77 -15.63
N THR A 139 2.22 -14.41 -14.53
CA THR A 139 1.52 -15.70 -14.49
C THR A 139 0.03 -15.58 -14.16
N SER A 140 -0.37 -14.54 -13.44
CA SER A 140 -1.77 -14.33 -13.05
C SER A 140 -2.54 -13.55 -14.11
N LYS A 141 -3.81 -13.94 -14.28
CA LYS A 141 -4.79 -13.18 -15.07
C LYS A 141 -5.86 -12.65 -14.13
N PRO A 142 -6.26 -11.37 -14.26
CA PRO A 142 -7.38 -10.85 -13.50
C PRO A 142 -8.66 -11.62 -13.88
N GLY A 143 -9.54 -11.86 -12.90
CA GLY A 143 -10.82 -12.51 -13.12
C GLY A 143 -11.80 -11.67 -13.95
N SER A 144 -11.59 -10.34 -13.97
CA SER A 144 -12.35 -9.40 -14.79
C SER A 144 -11.54 -8.14 -15.07
N SER A 145 -11.98 -7.32 -16.05
CA SER A 145 -11.33 -6.05 -16.41
C SER A 145 -11.43 -4.97 -15.34
N ILE A 146 -12.36 -5.10 -14.39
CA ILE A 146 -12.60 -4.13 -13.33
C ILE A 146 -11.91 -4.49 -12.01
N GLU A 147 -11.34 -5.70 -11.88
CA GLU A 147 -10.54 -6.07 -10.71
C GLU A 147 -9.25 -5.26 -10.63
N PRO A 148 -8.67 -5.08 -9.42
CA PRO A 148 -7.44 -4.32 -9.25
C PRO A 148 -6.29 -4.86 -10.09
N GLN A 149 -5.72 -3.99 -10.94
CA GLN A 149 -4.62 -4.32 -11.84
C GLN A 149 -3.42 -3.36 -11.70
N TRP A 150 -3.45 -2.47 -10.70
CA TRP A 150 -2.36 -1.53 -10.46
C TRP A 150 -1.09 -2.23 -9.92
N GLY A 151 0.02 -1.56 -10.07
CA GLY A 151 1.30 -1.96 -9.47
C GLY A 151 2.34 -2.46 -10.48
N ARG A 152 1.96 -2.93 -11.68
CA ARG A 152 2.90 -3.44 -12.67
C ARG A 152 3.96 -2.41 -13.09
N SER A 153 3.55 -1.18 -13.38
CA SER A 153 4.48 -0.09 -13.73
C SER A 153 5.40 0.28 -12.56
N GLN A 154 4.89 0.26 -11.33
CA GLN A 154 5.69 0.49 -10.13
C GLN A 154 6.77 -0.59 -9.96
N VAL A 155 6.42 -1.86 -10.14
CA VAL A 155 7.38 -2.97 -10.09
C VAL A 155 8.48 -2.80 -11.14
N THR A 156 8.12 -2.46 -12.37
CA THR A 156 9.09 -2.20 -13.44
C THR A 156 10.03 -1.06 -13.08
N TYR A 157 9.50 0.02 -12.52
CA TYR A 157 10.30 1.14 -12.03
C TYR A 157 11.28 0.72 -10.94
N PHE A 158 10.79 0.04 -9.88
CA PHE A 158 11.67 -0.37 -8.78
C PHE A 158 12.75 -1.35 -9.22
N ILE A 159 12.43 -2.35 -10.04
CA ILE A 159 13.43 -3.29 -10.56
C ILE A 159 14.52 -2.55 -11.34
N SER A 160 14.18 -1.47 -12.07
CA SER A 160 15.16 -0.69 -12.82
C SER A 160 16.16 0.06 -11.92
N GLN A 161 15.84 0.29 -10.64
CA GLN A 161 16.72 0.96 -9.69
C GLN A 161 17.87 0.07 -9.20
N PHE A 162 17.86 -1.23 -9.51
CA PHE A 162 18.87 -2.20 -9.10
C PHE A 162 19.82 -2.61 -10.24
N LYS A 163 19.80 -1.88 -11.34
CA LYS A 163 20.69 -2.11 -12.51
C LYS A 163 22.02 -1.36 -12.35
#